data_5d3b0711feb6053097f4a0b642c1c642
#
_entry.id   5d3b0711feb6053097f4a0b642c1c642
#
_cell.length_a   1.000
_cell.length_b   1.000
_cell.length_c   1.000
_cell.angle_alpha   90.00
_cell.angle_beta   90.00
_cell.angle_gamma   90.00
#
_symmetry.space_group_name_H-M   'P 1'
#
loop_
_entity.id
_entity.type
_entity.pdbx_description
1 polymer ?
#
loop_
_entity_poly.entity_id
_entity_poly.type
_entity_poly.pdbx_seq_one_letter_code
_entity_poly.pdbx_strand_id
1 'polypeptide(L)'
;MKIYKIPSDLRAFIFDIDSTLYTNQAYAFEQVDCQVRQFAKERGISADEARRMVAEYRKQFAAEHNGSKVSLGNTLLSFGVPIEQSVQWRRELLEPADFLRRDEKLIDELKILQKKYQLICVTNNPVLPARKTLDALGIS
;
A
#
# COMPACT_ATOMS: atom_id res chain seq x y z
N MET A 1 3.78 15.57 11.85
CA MET A 1 2.29 15.60 11.83
C MET A 1 1.82 17.01 12.13
N LYS A 2 0.87 17.56 11.38
CA LYS A 2 0.23 18.85 11.71
C LYS A 2 -1.16 18.56 12.29
N ILE A 3 -1.44 19.12 13.45
CA ILE A 3 -2.76 18.98 14.10
C ILE A 3 -3.52 20.27 13.78
N TYR A 4 -4.65 20.15 13.09
CA TYR A 4 -5.46 21.30 12.69
C TYR A 4 -6.58 21.62 13.69
N LYS A 5 -7.24 20.60 14.19
CA LYS A 5 -8.29 20.71 15.19
C LYS A 5 -8.48 19.37 15.90
N ILE A 6 -8.65 19.40 17.22
CA ILE A 6 -9.04 18.24 18.01
C ILE A 6 -10.49 18.47 18.43
N PRO A 7 -11.45 17.58 18.11
CA PRO A 7 -12.81 17.66 18.58
C PRO A 7 -12.86 17.59 20.12
N SER A 8 -13.83 18.27 20.72
CA SER A 8 -14.07 18.20 22.18
C SER A 8 -14.59 16.82 22.64
N ASP A 9 -15.28 16.09 21.75
CA ASP A 9 -15.78 14.74 21.99
C ASP A 9 -15.09 13.77 21.00
N LEU A 10 -13.84 13.45 21.27
CA LEU A 10 -13.06 12.50 20.47
C LEU A 10 -13.39 11.08 20.94
N ARG A 11 -13.91 10.23 20.05
CA ARG A 11 -14.33 8.85 20.33
C ARG A 11 -13.49 7.79 19.60
N ALA A 12 -12.91 8.15 18.45
CA ALA A 12 -12.17 7.22 17.64
C ALA A 12 -10.98 7.87 16.95
N PHE A 13 -9.96 7.07 16.66
CA PHE A 13 -8.89 7.40 15.73
C PHE A 13 -8.99 6.52 14.48
N ILE A 14 -8.86 7.14 13.33
CA ILE A 14 -8.79 6.46 12.04
C ILE A 14 -7.36 6.62 11.51
N PHE A 15 -6.69 5.50 11.28
CA PHE A 15 -5.33 5.45 10.75
C PHE A 15 -5.36 4.93 9.32
N ASP A 16 -4.63 5.59 8.43
CA ASP A 16 -4.13 4.93 7.22
C ASP A 16 -2.98 3.98 7.61
N ILE A 17 -2.79 2.93 6.85
CA ILE A 17 -1.75 1.93 7.15
C ILE A 17 -0.42 2.34 6.54
N ASP A 18 -0.42 2.56 5.22
CA ASP A 18 0.82 2.76 4.46
C ASP A 18 1.43 4.13 4.73
N SER A 19 2.71 4.14 5.10
CA SER A 19 3.46 5.36 5.46
C SER A 19 2.86 6.14 6.64
N THR A 20 1.96 5.53 7.40
CA THR A 20 1.35 6.07 8.62
C THR A 20 1.71 5.22 9.84
N LEU A 21 1.38 3.93 9.83
CA LEU A 21 1.74 2.99 10.90
C LEU A 21 3.17 2.47 10.78
N TYR A 22 3.79 2.61 9.63
CA TYR A 22 5.19 2.29 9.38
C TYR A 22 5.78 3.25 8.34
N THR A 23 7.11 3.37 8.33
CA THR A 23 7.87 4.10 7.30
C THR A 23 9.00 3.21 6.80
N ASN A 24 8.74 2.44 5.74
CA ASN A 24 9.74 1.58 5.10
C ASN A 24 9.67 1.77 3.58
N GLN A 25 10.66 2.46 3.01
CA GLN A 25 10.70 2.79 1.59
C GLN A 25 10.85 1.53 0.71
N ALA A 26 11.62 0.54 1.17
CA ALA A 26 11.79 -0.71 0.43
C ALA A 26 10.46 -1.46 0.33
N TYR A 27 9.70 -1.51 1.43
CA TYR A 27 8.37 -2.12 1.41
C TYR A 27 7.39 -1.33 0.54
N ALA A 28 7.39 -0.01 0.62
CA ALA A 28 6.54 0.83 -0.23
C ALA A 28 6.84 0.63 -1.73
N PHE A 29 8.13 0.46 -2.09
CA PHE A 29 8.55 0.12 -3.44
C PHE A 29 8.07 -1.28 -3.83
N GLU A 30 8.30 -2.29 -3.00
CA GLU A 30 7.94 -3.68 -3.25
C GLU A 30 6.44 -3.90 -3.46
N GLN A 31 5.58 -3.15 -2.77
CA GLN A 31 4.13 -3.20 -2.97
C GLN A 31 3.68 -2.95 -4.41
N VAL A 32 4.48 -2.21 -5.17
CA VAL A 32 4.26 -1.92 -6.58
C VAL A 32 5.10 -2.85 -7.46
N ASP A 33 6.37 -2.98 -7.14
CA ASP A 33 7.38 -3.61 -7.99
C ASP A 33 7.19 -5.12 -8.15
N CYS A 34 6.70 -5.82 -7.13
CA CYS A 34 6.39 -7.26 -7.25
C CYS A 34 5.40 -7.54 -8.39
N GLN A 35 4.38 -6.69 -8.56
CA GLN A 35 3.40 -6.82 -9.64
C GLN A 35 4.00 -6.45 -11.00
N VAL A 36 4.87 -5.42 -11.05
CA VAL A 36 5.54 -5.02 -12.28
C VAL A 36 6.51 -6.10 -12.75
N ARG A 37 7.24 -6.75 -11.84
CA ARG A 37 8.10 -7.89 -12.18
C ARG A 37 7.29 -9.10 -12.67
N GLN A 38 6.13 -9.36 -12.08
CA GLN A 38 5.27 -10.45 -12.55
C GLN A 38 4.70 -10.13 -13.94
N PHE A 39 4.28 -8.90 -14.19
CA PHE A 39 3.87 -8.44 -15.51
C PHE A 39 4.99 -8.64 -16.54
N ALA A 40 6.22 -8.25 -16.20
CA ALA A 40 7.38 -8.46 -17.06
C ALA A 40 7.58 -9.94 -17.42
N LYS A 41 7.51 -10.82 -16.42
CA LYS A 41 7.65 -12.27 -16.58
C LYS A 41 6.59 -12.84 -17.53
N GLU A 42 5.33 -12.45 -17.39
CA GLU A 42 4.24 -12.93 -18.24
C GLU A 42 4.34 -12.40 -19.68
N ARG A 43 4.94 -11.22 -19.88
CA ARG A 43 5.15 -10.63 -21.20
C ARG A 43 6.46 -11.06 -21.87
N GLY A 44 7.34 -11.78 -21.16
CA GLY A 44 8.66 -12.15 -21.66
C GLY A 44 9.60 -10.95 -21.89
N ILE A 45 9.41 -9.85 -21.12
CA ILE A 45 10.25 -8.65 -21.17
C ILE A 45 11.05 -8.49 -19.88
N SER A 46 12.04 -7.60 -19.89
CA SER A 46 12.80 -7.31 -18.68
C SER A 46 11.98 -6.50 -17.65
N ALA A 47 12.33 -6.65 -16.38
CA ALA A 47 11.69 -5.86 -15.31
C ALA A 47 11.90 -4.35 -15.52
N ASP A 48 13.06 -3.94 -16.01
CA ASP A 48 13.35 -2.53 -16.29
C ASP A 48 12.52 -1.98 -17.45
N GLU A 49 12.25 -2.78 -18.44
CA GLU A 49 11.36 -2.41 -19.54
C GLU A 49 9.91 -2.25 -19.02
N ALA A 50 9.42 -3.18 -18.22
CA ALA A 50 8.10 -3.08 -17.60
C ALA A 50 7.96 -1.84 -16.70
N ARG A 51 8.99 -1.53 -15.91
CA ARG A 51 9.03 -0.30 -15.08
C ARG A 51 8.93 0.96 -15.94
N ARG A 52 9.67 1.01 -17.04
CA ARG A 52 9.60 2.13 -17.99
C ARG A 52 8.22 2.27 -18.61
N MET A 53 7.60 1.19 -19.06
CA MET A 53 6.26 1.18 -19.62
C MET A 53 5.23 1.72 -18.61
N VAL A 54 5.28 1.26 -17.36
CA VAL A 54 4.39 1.72 -16.28
C VAL A 54 4.61 3.20 -15.99
N ALA A 55 5.86 3.66 -15.91
CA ALA A 55 6.20 5.05 -15.63
C ALA A 55 5.73 5.98 -16.77
N GLU A 56 5.93 5.57 -18.00
CA GLU A 56 5.53 6.34 -19.19
C GLU A 56 4.02 6.49 -19.30
N TYR A 57 3.30 5.38 -19.15
CA TYR A 57 1.83 5.41 -19.13
C TYR A 57 1.29 6.35 -18.04
N ARG A 58 1.83 6.26 -16.80
CA ARG A 58 1.42 7.11 -15.70
C ARG A 58 1.72 8.58 -15.93
N LYS A 59 2.84 8.89 -16.57
CA LYS A 59 3.22 10.25 -16.96
C LYS A 59 2.27 10.82 -18.01
N GLN A 60 1.95 10.02 -19.03
CA GLN A 60 1.00 10.43 -20.08
C GLN A 60 -0.40 10.62 -19.49
N PHE A 61 -0.88 9.68 -18.68
CA PHE A 61 -2.18 9.79 -18.01
C PHE A 61 -2.28 11.08 -17.18
N ALA A 62 -1.26 11.41 -16.41
CA ALA A 62 -1.24 12.64 -15.61
C ALA A 62 -1.29 13.91 -16.50
N ALA A 63 -0.60 13.90 -17.65
CA ALA A 63 -0.64 15.02 -18.59
C ALA A 63 -2.04 15.23 -19.21
N GLU A 64 -2.75 14.13 -19.51
CA GLU A 64 -4.09 14.15 -20.08
C GLU A 64 -5.21 14.43 -19.06
N HIS A 65 -4.94 14.23 -17.76
CA HIS A 65 -5.94 14.30 -16.69
C HIS A 65 -5.58 15.32 -15.59
N ASN A 66 -5.05 16.47 -15.98
CA ASN A 66 -4.76 17.60 -15.07
C ASN A 66 -3.89 17.22 -13.86
N GLY A 67 -2.89 16.37 -14.05
CA GLY A 67 -1.99 15.92 -12.99
C GLY A 67 -2.54 14.80 -12.12
N SER A 68 -3.68 14.21 -12.43
CA SER A 68 -4.28 13.11 -11.70
C SER A 68 -3.41 11.86 -11.77
N LYS A 69 -3.32 11.13 -10.65
CA LYS A 69 -2.55 9.88 -10.59
C LYS A 69 -3.44 8.69 -10.91
N VAL A 70 -2.94 7.78 -11.73
CA VAL A 70 -3.57 6.48 -12.00
C VAL A 70 -2.98 5.39 -11.09
N SER A 71 -3.84 4.50 -10.57
CA SER A 71 -3.40 3.35 -9.77
C SER A 71 -2.61 2.34 -10.60
N LEU A 72 -1.80 1.49 -9.94
CA LEU A 72 -1.11 0.40 -10.66
C LEU A 72 -2.09 -0.57 -11.30
N GLY A 73 -3.17 -0.95 -10.60
CA GLY A 73 -4.19 -1.84 -11.15
C GLY A 73 -4.78 -1.31 -12.45
N ASN A 74 -5.15 -0.02 -12.49
CA ASN A 74 -5.66 0.60 -13.72
C ASN A 74 -4.57 0.74 -14.81
N THR A 75 -3.32 0.96 -14.43
CA THR A 75 -2.20 0.97 -15.39
C THR A 75 -2.02 -0.41 -16.01
N LEU A 76 -2.02 -1.47 -15.20
CA LEU A 76 -1.88 -2.85 -15.69
C LEU A 76 -3.10 -3.28 -16.52
N LEU A 77 -4.30 -2.81 -16.16
CA LEU A 77 -5.51 -3.03 -16.94
C LEU A 77 -5.38 -2.45 -18.36
N SER A 78 -4.79 -1.26 -18.52
CA SER A 78 -4.54 -0.69 -19.85
C SER A 78 -3.55 -1.52 -20.69
N PHE A 79 -2.73 -2.33 -20.03
CA PHE A 79 -1.85 -3.31 -20.68
C PHE A 79 -2.48 -4.70 -20.83
N GLY A 80 -3.79 -4.84 -20.57
CA GLY A 80 -4.54 -6.08 -20.73
C GLY A 80 -4.46 -7.05 -19.55
N VAL A 81 -3.99 -6.61 -18.38
CA VAL A 81 -4.01 -7.41 -17.15
C VAL A 81 -5.28 -7.09 -16.36
N PRO A 82 -6.20 -8.03 -16.13
CA PRO A 82 -7.38 -7.82 -15.30
C PRO A 82 -7.02 -7.33 -13.89
N ILE A 83 -7.88 -6.50 -13.31
CA ILE A 83 -7.65 -5.98 -11.94
C ILE A 83 -7.58 -7.12 -10.93
N GLU A 84 -8.44 -8.12 -11.07
CA GLU A 84 -8.46 -9.31 -10.22
C GLU A 84 -7.12 -10.06 -10.25
N GLN A 85 -6.50 -10.17 -11.41
CA GLN A 85 -5.18 -10.78 -11.56
C GLN A 85 -4.09 -9.95 -10.89
N SER A 86 -4.09 -8.64 -11.06
CA SER A 86 -3.12 -7.77 -10.38
C SER A 86 -3.26 -7.81 -8.85
N VAL A 87 -4.50 -7.91 -8.35
CA VAL A 87 -4.78 -8.11 -6.91
C VAL A 87 -4.28 -9.47 -6.44
N GLN A 88 -4.49 -10.54 -7.23
CA GLN A 88 -3.98 -11.87 -6.91
C GLN A 88 -2.46 -11.89 -6.83
N TRP A 89 -1.75 -11.33 -7.81
CA TRP A 89 -0.29 -11.20 -7.78
C TRP A 89 0.21 -10.52 -6.50
N ARG A 90 -0.45 -9.43 -6.11
CA ARG A 90 -0.10 -8.73 -4.87
C ARG A 90 -0.30 -9.60 -3.63
N ARG A 91 -1.35 -10.40 -3.59
CA ARG A 91 -1.63 -11.33 -2.48
C ARG A 91 -0.59 -12.44 -2.36
N GLU A 92 -0.11 -12.94 -3.51
CA GLU A 92 0.78 -14.10 -3.59
C GLU A 92 2.26 -13.70 -3.47
N LEU A 93 2.64 -12.57 -4.05
CA LEU A 93 4.04 -12.17 -4.19
C LEU A 93 4.53 -11.21 -3.11
N LEU A 94 3.61 -10.47 -2.46
CA LEU A 94 3.98 -9.52 -1.43
C LEU A 94 4.02 -10.20 -0.06
N GLU A 95 5.21 -10.22 0.55
CA GLU A 95 5.39 -10.71 1.91
C GLU A 95 5.92 -9.58 2.83
N PRO A 96 5.02 -8.93 3.60
CA PRO A 96 5.40 -7.83 4.47
C PRO A 96 6.45 -8.19 5.50
N ALA A 97 6.48 -9.45 5.97
CA ALA A 97 7.44 -9.91 6.99
C ALA A 97 8.90 -9.91 6.50
N ASP A 98 9.15 -9.83 5.18
CA ASP A 98 10.50 -9.66 4.65
C ASP A 98 11.05 -8.24 4.88
N PHE A 99 10.18 -7.26 5.05
CA PHE A 99 10.50 -5.83 5.12
C PHE A 99 10.18 -5.20 6.47
N LEU A 100 9.13 -5.66 7.12
CA LEU A 100 8.62 -5.12 8.37
C LEU A 100 8.94 -6.06 9.53
N ARG A 101 9.02 -5.50 10.71
CA ARG A 101 9.22 -6.24 11.95
C ARG A 101 8.21 -5.75 12.97
N ARG A 102 7.94 -6.61 13.94
CA ARG A 102 7.14 -6.25 15.10
C ARG A 102 7.65 -4.97 15.75
N ASP A 103 6.77 -4.00 15.96
CA ASP A 103 7.09 -2.69 16.52
C ASP A 103 6.45 -2.55 17.91
N GLU A 104 7.23 -2.87 18.95
CA GLU A 104 6.77 -2.82 20.35
C GLU A 104 6.36 -1.41 20.75
N LYS A 105 7.04 -0.37 20.25
CA LYS A 105 6.69 1.01 20.57
C LYS A 105 5.33 1.39 19.98
N LEU A 106 5.08 1.03 18.73
CA LEU A 106 3.79 1.22 18.09
C LEU A 106 2.70 0.47 18.83
N ILE A 107 2.94 -0.79 19.19
CA ILE A 107 2.01 -1.63 19.93
C ILE A 107 1.61 -0.98 21.26
N ASP A 108 2.58 -0.50 22.03
CA ASP A 108 2.34 0.10 23.33
C ASP A 108 1.57 1.41 23.22
N GLU A 109 1.89 2.26 22.24
CA GLU A 109 1.14 3.50 21.98
C GLU A 109 -0.31 3.22 21.58
N LEU A 110 -0.54 2.23 20.71
CA LEU A 110 -1.90 1.84 20.30
C LEU A 110 -2.69 1.26 21.49
N LYS A 111 -2.07 0.46 22.36
CA LYS A 111 -2.70 -0.04 23.58
C LYS A 111 -3.11 1.09 24.54
N ILE A 112 -2.30 2.14 24.65
CA ILE A 112 -2.65 3.32 25.46
C ILE A 112 -3.87 4.02 24.87
N LEU A 113 -3.90 4.24 23.57
CA LEU A 113 -5.03 4.88 22.89
C LEU A 113 -6.31 4.03 22.98
N GLN A 114 -6.20 2.72 22.82
CA GLN A 114 -7.34 1.79 22.86
C GLN A 114 -8.09 1.78 24.19
N LYS A 115 -7.45 2.19 25.30
CA LYS A 115 -8.10 2.31 26.61
C LYS A 115 -9.21 3.38 26.65
N LYS A 116 -9.14 4.37 25.74
CA LYS A 116 -10.04 5.53 25.73
C LYS A 116 -10.79 5.72 24.42
N TYR A 117 -10.27 5.18 23.34
CA TYR A 117 -10.75 5.46 21.99
C TYR A 117 -10.91 4.18 21.17
N GLN A 118 -11.86 4.17 20.27
CA GLN A 118 -11.94 3.15 19.23
C GLN A 118 -10.82 3.40 18.20
N LEU A 119 -10.10 2.35 17.83
CA LEU A 119 -9.06 2.42 16.80
C LEU A 119 -9.54 1.73 15.52
N ILE A 120 -9.44 2.40 14.40
CA ILE A 120 -9.91 1.93 13.09
C ILE A 120 -8.79 2.13 12.08
N CYS A 121 -8.55 1.12 11.25
CA CYS A 121 -7.67 1.25 10.09
C CYS A 121 -8.51 1.39 8.81
N VAL A 122 -8.14 2.34 7.96
CA VAL A 122 -8.71 2.52 6.62
C VAL A 122 -7.57 2.51 5.62
N THR A 123 -7.69 1.74 4.55
CA THR A 123 -6.64 1.60 3.53
C THR A 123 -7.24 1.34 2.15
N ASN A 124 -6.54 1.78 1.12
CA ASN A 124 -6.84 1.44 -0.27
C ASN A 124 -6.28 0.07 -0.70
N ASN A 125 -5.57 -0.62 0.21
CA ASN A 125 -5.02 -1.94 -0.07
C ASN A 125 -6.11 -3.02 0.00
N PRO A 126 -5.97 -4.11 -0.78
CA PRO A 126 -6.80 -5.30 -0.57
C PRO A 126 -6.66 -5.82 0.87
N VAL A 127 -7.74 -6.39 1.40
CA VAL A 127 -7.84 -6.80 2.82
C VAL A 127 -6.70 -7.73 3.25
N LEU A 128 -6.36 -8.74 2.43
CA LEU A 128 -5.33 -9.72 2.83
C LEU A 128 -3.92 -9.12 2.92
N PRO A 129 -3.40 -8.37 1.93
CA PRO A 129 -2.14 -7.64 2.09
C PRO A 129 -2.14 -6.68 3.28
N ALA A 130 -3.22 -5.94 3.51
CA ALA A 130 -3.34 -5.06 4.66
C ALA A 130 -3.23 -5.82 5.99
N ARG A 131 -3.93 -6.96 6.12
CA ARG A 131 -3.86 -7.82 7.30
C ARG A 131 -2.45 -8.37 7.53
N LYS A 132 -1.80 -8.92 6.49
CA LYS A 132 -0.40 -9.35 6.57
C LYS A 132 0.55 -8.23 7.06
N THR A 133 0.30 -6.99 6.62
CA THR A 133 1.08 -5.83 7.07
C THR A 133 0.89 -5.57 8.57
N LEU A 134 -0.36 -5.58 9.05
CA LEU A 134 -0.66 -5.41 10.48
C LEU A 134 -0.08 -6.56 11.32
N ASP A 135 -0.17 -7.81 10.82
CA ASP A 135 0.43 -8.99 11.47
C ASP A 135 1.96 -8.85 11.58
N ALA A 136 2.64 -8.40 10.53
CA ALA A 136 4.09 -8.19 10.53
C ALA A 136 4.52 -7.10 11.54
N LEU A 137 3.67 -6.07 11.76
CA LEU A 137 3.87 -5.03 12.77
C LEU A 137 3.49 -5.49 14.18
N GLY A 138 2.75 -6.60 14.33
CA GLY A 138 2.27 -7.15 15.59
C GLY A 138 1.04 -6.45 16.17
N ILE A 139 0.20 -5.85 15.33
CA ILE A 139 -0.98 -5.04 15.73
C ILE A 139 -2.30 -5.52 15.09
N SER A 140 -2.36 -6.79 14.66
CA SER A 140 -3.59 -7.41 14.12
C SER A 140 -4.60 -7.76 15.21
#